data_924b5afd58dd7d574394835f86c2d5b5
#
_entry.id   924b5afd58dd7d574394835f86c2d5b5
#
_cell.length_a   1.000
_cell.length_b   1.000
_cell.length_c   1.000
_cell.angle_alpha   90.00
_cell.angle_beta   90.00
_cell.angle_gamma   90.00
#
_symmetry.space_group_name_H-M   'P 1'
#
loop_
_entity.id
_entity.type
_entity.pdbx_description
1 polymer ?
#
loop_
_entity_poly.entity_id
_entity_poly.type
_entity_poly.pdbx_seq_one_letter_code
_entity_poly.pdbx_strand_id
1 'polypeptide(L)'
;MEMTRRLLFTLFGLMLTGFQGFAQPFAIGHLRTTYTDAARSRPVPVEIYDPADQAGDGVPVAAGNGEAYPLLVFGHGFVMSWDAYQNIWEAVVPAGYIIAFPRTETGLSPQHAALGQDIAFVRSALLNENSDPSDLFYQRVATASAAMGHSMGGGASFLAAAQDTGFRVLVNFAAAETTPSAITAAAGIDLPALLFAGENDCVTPIAAHQQPMYDALGSNCRNLVTIRGGSHCQMAESNFYCNIGEASCTPAPAISRAVQHDCINRFLLPWLDAQLKADCAAGLRFDSLVLNDTSVSVQRTCAACVTTAITPPVKAGPSVTLSPSGDQLLFSGLNLEAGDAIRLSDLSGRELTFHRLPAAANELQLNLPVLPPGAILLRLERNSMVIWAGKVLR
;
A
#
# COMPACT_ATOMS: atom_id res chain seq x y z
N MET A 1 -69.72 6.25 -35.30
CA MET A 1 -69.11 7.19 -34.31
C MET A 1 -67.95 6.44 -33.66
N GLU A 2 -66.81 6.43 -34.37
CA GLU A 2 -65.60 5.71 -34.00
C GLU A 2 -64.68 6.61 -33.16
N MET A 3 -64.33 6.12 -32.00
CA MET A 3 -63.37 6.78 -31.11
C MET A 3 -62.03 6.05 -31.16
N THR A 4 -61.11 6.64 -31.92
CA THR A 4 -59.72 6.16 -32.06
C THR A 4 -58.94 6.38 -30.75
N ARG A 5 -58.54 5.30 -30.07
CA ARG A 5 -57.61 5.32 -28.98
C ARG A 5 -56.18 5.40 -29.52
N ARG A 6 -55.50 6.51 -29.28
CA ARG A 6 -54.04 6.62 -29.48
C ARG A 6 -53.28 6.02 -28.27
N LEU A 7 -52.53 4.95 -28.50
CA LEU A 7 -51.56 4.41 -27.54
C LEU A 7 -50.30 5.28 -27.57
N LEU A 8 -49.99 5.93 -26.45
CA LEU A 8 -48.66 6.53 -26.20
C LEU A 8 -47.74 5.43 -25.70
N PHE A 9 -46.75 5.05 -26.49
CA PHE A 9 -45.59 4.28 -26.03
C PHE A 9 -44.58 5.24 -25.43
N THR A 10 -44.42 5.22 -24.09
CA THR A 10 -43.34 5.90 -23.39
C THR A 10 -42.14 4.98 -23.41
N LEU A 11 -41.12 5.29 -24.22
CA LEU A 11 -39.82 4.64 -24.16
C LEU A 11 -39.13 5.07 -22.86
N PHE A 12 -39.05 4.18 -21.89
CA PHE A 12 -38.20 4.34 -20.72
C PHE A 12 -36.76 3.96 -21.14
N GLY A 13 -35.97 4.97 -21.46
CA GLY A 13 -34.53 4.83 -21.70
C GLY A 13 -33.81 4.43 -20.40
N LEU A 14 -33.40 3.18 -20.29
CA LEU A 14 -32.52 2.70 -19.22
C LEU A 14 -31.15 3.36 -19.41
N MET A 15 -30.87 4.44 -18.67
CA MET A 15 -29.49 4.94 -18.51
C MET A 15 -28.72 3.90 -17.68
N LEU A 16 -27.95 3.07 -18.34
CA LEU A 16 -26.85 2.32 -17.71
C LEU A 16 -25.75 3.33 -17.37
N THR A 17 -25.84 3.92 -16.19
CA THR A 17 -24.67 4.56 -15.57
C THR A 17 -23.68 3.43 -15.28
N GLY A 18 -22.59 3.40 -16.04
CA GLY A 18 -21.44 2.54 -15.76
C GLY A 18 -20.90 2.93 -14.39
N PHE A 19 -21.31 2.21 -13.34
CA PHE A 19 -20.59 2.19 -12.09
C PHE A 19 -19.18 1.67 -12.42
N GLN A 20 -18.19 2.53 -12.32
CA GLN A 20 -16.81 2.06 -12.09
C GLN A 20 -16.90 1.33 -10.76
N GLY A 21 -16.96 0.00 -10.82
CA GLY A 21 -16.96 -0.83 -9.63
C GLY A 21 -15.65 -0.58 -8.90
N PHE A 22 -15.69 0.11 -7.77
CA PHE A 22 -14.70 -0.10 -6.75
C PHE A 22 -14.72 -1.60 -6.46
N ALA A 23 -13.58 -2.29 -6.60
CA ALA A 23 -13.48 -3.68 -6.19
C ALA A 23 -14.04 -3.75 -4.75
N GLN A 24 -15.02 -4.63 -4.53
CA GLN A 24 -15.55 -4.81 -3.18
C GLN A 24 -14.41 -5.30 -2.28
N PRO A 25 -14.26 -4.75 -1.06
CA PRO A 25 -13.24 -5.23 -0.14
C PRO A 25 -13.46 -6.74 0.11
N PHE A 26 -12.38 -7.51 0.19
CA PHE A 26 -12.45 -8.93 0.49
C PHE A 26 -13.00 -9.16 1.90
N ALA A 27 -13.71 -10.26 2.09
CA ALA A 27 -13.98 -10.78 3.42
C ALA A 27 -12.68 -11.34 4.03
N ILE A 28 -12.65 -11.54 5.34
CA ILE A 28 -11.47 -12.01 6.07
C ILE A 28 -11.59 -13.52 6.28
N GLY A 29 -10.72 -14.29 5.63
CA GLY A 29 -10.41 -15.67 5.94
C GLY A 29 -9.42 -15.74 7.10
N HIS A 30 -9.42 -16.85 7.84
CA HIS A 30 -8.50 -17.09 8.95
C HIS A 30 -8.05 -18.54 8.98
N LEU A 31 -6.76 -18.76 9.21
CA LEU A 31 -6.19 -20.09 9.41
C LEU A 31 -5.21 -20.08 10.57
N ARG A 32 -5.36 -21.08 11.47
CA ARG A 32 -4.36 -21.39 12.48
C ARG A 32 -3.61 -22.65 12.10
N THR A 33 -2.29 -22.55 12.01
CA THR A 33 -1.43 -23.68 11.66
C THR A 33 -0.14 -23.68 12.47
N THR A 34 0.67 -24.74 12.30
CA THR A 34 2.03 -24.80 12.87
C THR A 34 2.97 -25.32 11.81
N TYR A 35 3.91 -24.50 11.42
CA TYR A 35 5.02 -24.91 10.55
C TYR A 35 6.16 -25.48 11.39
N THR A 36 6.94 -26.36 10.78
CA THR A 36 8.16 -26.90 11.43
C THR A 36 9.39 -26.44 10.68
N ASP A 37 10.19 -25.60 11.32
CA ASP A 37 11.52 -25.27 10.79
C ASP A 37 12.46 -26.45 11.05
N ALA A 38 12.66 -27.25 10.02
CA ALA A 38 13.48 -28.46 10.12
C ALA A 38 14.96 -28.14 10.44
N ALA A 39 15.48 -26.99 9.94
CA ALA A 39 16.86 -26.61 10.18
C ALA A 39 17.14 -26.27 11.65
N ARG A 40 16.14 -25.73 12.36
CA ARG A 40 16.24 -25.39 13.78
C ARG A 40 15.52 -26.42 14.68
N SER A 41 14.88 -27.48 14.11
CA SER A 41 14.02 -28.42 14.82
C SER A 41 12.97 -27.70 15.68
N ARG A 42 12.38 -26.63 15.13
CA ARG A 42 11.53 -25.69 15.86
C ARG A 42 10.11 -25.64 15.29
N PRO A 43 9.07 -25.94 16.08
CA PRO A 43 7.70 -25.66 15.70
C PRO A 43 7.44 -24.15 15.80
N VAL A 44 6.80 -23.58 14.77
CA VAL A 44 6.40 -22.18 14.68
C VAL A 44 4.88 -22.14 14.48
N PRO A 45 4.10 -22.00 15.54
CA PRO A 45 2.65 -21.74 15.45
C PRO A 45 2.42 -20.38 14.79
N VAL A 46 1.44 -20.30 13.89
CA VAL A 46 1.13 -19.09 13.10
C VAL A 46 -0.38 -18.88 13.05
N GLU A 47 -0.80 -17.64 13.21
CA GLU A 47 -2.14 -17.16 12.80
C GLU A 47 -2.00 -16.47 11.46
N ILE A 48 -2.88 -16.79 10.51
CA ILE A 48 -2.88 -16.24 9.16
C ILE A 48 -4.26 -15.67 8.88
N TYR A 49 -4.31 -14.45 8.38
CA TYR A 49 -5.52 -13.83 7.87
C TYR A 49 -5.33 -13.54 6.39
N ASP A 50 -6.31 -13.90 5.58
CA ASP A 50 -6.23 -13.84 4.11
C ASP A 50 -7.50 -13.30 3.47
N PRO A 51 -7.39 -12.74 2.26
CA PRO A 51 -8.55 -12.34 1.49
C PRO A 51 -9.42 -13.54 1.13
N ALA A 52 -10.70 -13.49 1.48
CA ALA A 52 -11.67 -14.54 1.20
C ALA A 52 -12.94 -13.98 0.54
N ASP A 53 -13.71 -14.82 -0.14
CA ASP A 53 -15.01 -14.44 -0.67
C ASP A 53 -16.08 -14.43 0.44
N GLN A 54 -15.86 -15.21 1.50
CA GLN A 54 -16.70 -15.27 2.70
C GLN A 54 -15.81 -15.34 3.94
N ALA A 55 -16.19 -14.61 4.99
CA ALA A 55 -15.44 -14.64 6.24
C ALA A 55 -15.55 -16.01 6.94
N GLY A 56 -14.46 -16.47 7.53
CA GLY A 56 -14.48 -17.73 8.31
C GLY A 56 -13.11 -18.38 8.48
N ASP A 57 -13.09 -19.45 9.31
CA ASP A 57 -11.90 -20.25 9.55
C ASP A 57 -11.74 -21.32 8.47
N GLY A 58 -10.54 -21.47 7.90
CA GLY A 58 -10.21 -22.48 6.90
C GLY A 58 -11.00 -22.35 5.60
N VAL A 59 -11.53 -21.17 5.31
CA VAL A 59 -12.22 -20.88 4.05
C VAL A 59 -11.20 -20.71 2.91
N PRO A 60 -11.59 -20.98 1.65
CA PRO A 60 -10.70 -20.78 0.51
C PRO A 60 -10.26 -19.32 0.37
N VAL A 61 -8.97 -19.12 0.10
CA VAL A 61 -8.45 -17.80 -0.30
C VAL A 61 -9.15 -17.35 -1.57
N ALA A 62 -9.63 -16.10 -1.59
CA ALA A 62 -10.37 -15.55 -2.72
C ALA A 62 -9.58 -15.68 -4.01
N ALA A 63 -10.26 -16.05 -5.10
CA ALA A 63 -9.63 -16.15 -6.42
C ALA A 63 -9.25 -14.76 -6.97
N GLY A 64 -9.94 -13.72 -6.56
CA GLY A 64 -9.74 -12.36 -7.05
C GLY A 64 -9.79 -12.31 -8.58
N ASN A 65 -8.89 -11.53 -9.17
CA ASN A 65 -8.71 -11.48 -10.62
C ASN A 65 -7.66 -12.49 -11.13
N GLY A 66 -7.35 -13.55 -10.33
CA GLY A 66 -6.30 -14.53 -10.64
C GLY A 66 -4.91 -14.11 -10.19
N GLU A 67 -4.76 -12.95 -9.54
CA GLU A 67 -3.49 -12.48 -8.99
C GLU A 67 -3.25 -13.06 -7.59
N ALA A 68 -1.97 -13.27 -7.27
CA ALA A 68 -1.55 -13.66 -5.93
C ALA A 68 -1.45 -12.43 -5.02
N TYR A 69 -1.71 -12.61 -3.73
CA TYR A 69 -1.72 -11.56 -2.73
C TYR A 69 -0.35 -11.35 -2.10
N PRO A 70 0.14 -10.11 -1.95
CA PRO A 70 1.38 -9.85 -1.22
C PRO A 70 1.28 -10.33 0.24
N LEU A 71 2.40 -10.87 0.74
CA LEU A 71 2.50 -11.45 2.08
C LEU A 71 3.12 -10.47 3.07
N LEU A 72 2.45 -10.27 4.20
CA LEU A 72 2.92 -9.49 5.33
C LEU A 72 3.23 -10.46 6.48
N VAL A 73 4.44 -10.45 7.03
CA VAL A 73 4.76 -11.27 8.22
C VAL A 73 5.04 -10.32 9.38
N PHE A 74 4.23 -10.44 10.45
CA PHE A 74 4.18 -9.47 11.52
C PHE A 74 4.65 -10.03 12.85
N GLY A 75 5.71 -9.46 13.43
CA GLY A 75 6.21 -9.75 14.77
C GLY A 75 5.46 -8.96 15.85
N HIS A 76 4.98 -9.65 16.89
CA HIS A 76 4.27 -9.05 18.00
C HIS A 76 5.20 -8.37 19.02
N GLY A 77 4.66 -7.47 19.85
CA GLY A 77 5.36 -6.82 20.95
C GLY A 77 5.61 -7.75 22.15
N PHE A 78 6.43 -7.29 23.08
CA PHE A 78 6.76 -8.04 24.31
C PHE A 78 5.49 -8.40 25.11
N VAL A 79 5.34 -9.69 25.46
CA VAL A 79 4.17 -10.25 26.17
C VAL A 79 2.83 -9.94 25.50
N MET A 80 2.84 -9.70 24.19
CA MET A 80 1.64 -9.49 23.39
C MET A 80 1.38 -10.70 22.50
N SER A 81 0.18 -10.82 22.01
CA SER A 81 -0.23 -11.84 21.04
C SER A 81 -0.77 -11.20 19.76
N TRP A 82 -1.02 -12.01 18.74
CA TRP A 82 -1.48 -11.54 17.43
C TRP A 82 -2.80 -10.77 17.49
N ASP A 83 -3.72 -11.15 18.40
CA ASP A 83 -5.04 -10.54 18.56
C ASP A 83 -4.99 -9.05 18.94
N ALA A 84 -3.88 -8.60 19.53
CA ALA A 84 -3.64 -7.18 19.77
C ALA A 84 -3.45 -6.36 18.47
N TYR A 85 -3.37 -6.99 17.30
CA TYR A 85 -3.14 -6.31 16.02
C TYR A 85 -4.34 -6.41 15.08
N GLN A 86 -5.55 -6.53 15.64
CA GLN A 86 -6.80 -6.56 14.89
C GLN A 86 -6.95 -5.34 13.99
N ASN A 87 -6.59 -4.17 14.47
CA ASN A 87 -6.56 -2.92 13.70
C ASN A 87 -5.71 -3.00 12.42
N ILE A 88 -4.69 -3.87 12.38
CA ILE A 88 -3.82 -4.05 11.22
C ILE A 88 -4.44 -5.04 10.23
N TRP A 89 -4.81 -6.28 10.69
CA TRP A 89 -5.35 -7.25 9.71
C TRP A 89 -6.71 -6.83 9.16
N GLU A 90 -7.57 -6.16 9.93
CA GLU A 90 -8.83 -5.62 9.43
C GLU A 90 -8.66 -4.51 8.39
N ALA A 91 -7.51 -3.83 8.39
CA ALA A 91 -7.19 -2.84 7.37
C ALA A 91 -6.57 -3.48 6.11
N VAL A 92 -5.62 -4.41 6.27
CA VAL A 92 -4.82 -4.89 5.13
C VAL A 92 -5.48 -6.07 4.39
N VAL A 93 -6.18 -6.96 5.08
CA VAL A 93 -6.77 -8.15 4.44
C VAL A 93 -7.88 -7.78 3.46
N PRO A 94 -8.86 -6.92 3.80
CA PRO A 94 -9.85 -6.46 2.84
C PRO A 94 -9.27 -5.70 1.64
N ALA A 95 -8.07 -5.13 1.81
CA ALA A 95 -7.32 -4.47 0.75
C ALA A 95 -6.50 -5.44 -0.14
N GLY A 96 -6.58 -6.75 0.10
CA GLY A 96 -5.93 -7.78 -0.70
C GLY A 96 -4.49 -8.06 -0.30
N TYR A 97 -4.25 -8.28 0.99
CA TYR A 97 -2.99 -8.75 1.58
C TYR A 97 -3.23 -10.00 2.41
N ILE A 98 -2.30 -10.94 2.39
CA ILE A 98 -2.20 -12.02 3.37
C ILE A 98 -1.30 -11.50 4.49
N ILE A 99 -1.72 -11.68 5.76
CA ILE A 99 -0.89 -11.34 6.91
C ILE A 99 -0.75 -12.54 7.84
N ALA A 100 0.48 -12.83 8.26
CA ALA A 100 0.84 -13.96 9.11
C ALA A 100 1.57 -13.50 10.37
N PHE A 101 1.19 -14.05 11.51
CA PHE A 101 1.71 -13.74 12.83
C PHE A 101 2.36 -14.98 13.45
N PRO A 102 3.72 -15.07 13.49
CA PRO A 102 4.39 -16.08 14.34
C PRO A 102 3.97 -15.89 15.79
N ARG A 103 3.59 -17.01 16.47
CA ARG A 103 3.12 -17.03 17.87
C ARG A 103 4.18 -17.57 18.82
N THR A 104 5.43 -17.38 18.47
CA THR A 104 6.59 -17.77 19.27
C THR A 104 7.06 -16.58 20.11
N GLU A 105 7.94 -16.82 21.09
CA GLU A 105 8.58 -15.77 21.90
C GLU A 105 7.59 -14.87 22.71
N THR A 106 6.42 -15.41 23.08
CA THR A 106 5.37 -14.69 23.82
C THR A 106 5.62 -14.62 25.33
N GLY A 107 6.69 -15.26 25.84
CA GLY A 107 7.02 -15.33 27.25
C GLY A 107 7.74 -14.07 27.79
N LEU A 108 8.13 -14.14 29.08
CA LEU A 108 8.83 -13.06 29.79
C LEU A 108 10.35 -12.97 29.47
N SER A 109 10.90 -13.94 28.74
CA SER A 109 12.31 -13.97 28.34
C SER A 109 12.44 -14.30 26.86
N PRO A 110 11.89 -13.48 25.96
CA PRO A 110 11.89 -13.74 24.54
C PRO A 110 13.29 -13.65 23.95
N GLN A 111 13.55 -14.47 22.93
CA GLN A 111 14.78 -14.42 22.15
C GLN A 111 14.53 -13.65 20.86
N HIS A 112 14.98 -12.40 20.79
CA HIS A 112 14.71 -11.50 19.66
C HIS A 112 15.23 -12.07 18.33
N ALA A 113 16.42 -12.70 18.36
CA ALA A 113 16.98 -13.38 17.18
C ALA A 113 16.07 -14.52 16.70
N ALA A 114 15.53 -15.31 17.64
CA ALA A 114 14.62 -16.41 17.30
C ALA A 114 13.32 -15.90 16.67
N LEU A 115 12.73 -14.81 17.21
CA LEU A 115 11.56 -14.17 16.60
C LEU A 115 11.85 -13.63 15.19
N GLY A 116 13.01 -13.01 14.98
CA GLY A 116 13.43 -12.56 13.65
C GLY A 116 13.59 -13.73 12.65
N GLN A 117 14.17 -14.85 13.10
CA GLN A 117 14.26 -16.07 12.30
C GLN A 117 12.88 -16.69 12.01
N ASP A 118 11.96 -16.65 12.97
CA ASP A 118 10.60 -17.14 12.79
C ASP A 118 9.81 -16.29 11.78
N ILE A 119 9.99 -14.96 11.78
CA ILE A 119 9.42 -14.06 10.76
C ILE A 119 9.92 -14.43 9.36
N ALA A 120 11.22 -14.61 9.18
CA ALA A 120 11.81 -15.01 7.90
C ALA A 120 11.36 -16.43 7.48
N PHE A 121 11.31 -17.36 8.41
CA PHE A 121 10.87 -18.73 8.17
C PHE A 121 9.41 -18.80 7.73
N VAL A 122 8.48 -18.08 8.38
CA VAL A 122 7.05 -18.07 8.03
C VAL A 122 6.83 -17.55 6.60
N ARG A 123 7.60 -16.54 6.17
CA ARG A 123 7.59 -16.12 4.77
C ARG A 123 7.93 -17.28 3.84
N SER A 124 9.02 -17.99 4.11
CA SER A 124 9.47 -19.11 3.28
C SER A 124 8.47 -20.27 3.28
N ALA A 125 7.86 -20.56 4.43
CA ALA A 125 6.86 -21.63 4.57
C ALA A 125 5.62 -21.36 3.69
N LEU A 126 5.05 -20.14 3.76
CA LEU A 126 3.88 -19.77 2.96
C LEU A 126 4.19 -19.73 1.45
N LEU A 127 5.40 -19.33 1.06
CA LEU A 127 5.82 -19.41 -0.35
C LEU A 127 5.99 -20.86 -0.83
N ASN A 128 6.33 -21.80 0.05
CA ASN A 128 6.36 -23.22 -0.30
C ASN A 128 4.95 -23.77 -0.47
N GLU A 129 3.99 -23.43 0.40
CA GLU A 129 2.58 -23.80 0.25
C GLU A 129 1.97 -23.27 -1.04
N ASN A 130 2.38 -22.08 -1.48
CA ASN A 130 1.97 -21.51 -2.77
C ASN A 130 2.28 -22.43 -3.97
N SER A 131 3.20 -23.37 -3.83
CA SER A 131 3.61 -24.33 -4.85
C SER A 131 2.95 -25.70 -4.70
N ASP A 132 2.20 -25.98 -3.62
CA ASP A 132 1.53 -27.25 -3.37
C ASP A 132 0.06 -27.20 -3.83
N PRO A 133 -0.33 -27.97 -4.89
CA PRO A 133 -1.70 -27.96 -5.39
C PRO A 133 -2.77 -28.42 -4.39
N SER A 134 -2.38 -29.07 -3.29
CA SER A 134 -3.29 -29.55 -2.24
C SER A 134 -3.47 -28.52 -1.10
N ASP A 135 -2.69 -27.44 -1.12
CA ASP A 135 -2.72 -26.43 -0.08
C ASP A 135 -3.74 -25.31 -0.35
N LEU A 136 -4.23 -24.68 0.73
CA LEU A 136 -5.18 -23.57 0.71
C LEU A 136 -4.60 -22.35 -0.02
N PHE A 137 -3.27 -22.15 0.09
CA PHE A 137 -2.54 -21.02 -0.47
C PHE A 137 -1.97 -21.28 -1.87
N TYR A 138 -2.32 -22.42 -2.50
CA TYR A 138 -1.82 -22.73 -3.85
C TYR A 138 -2.09 -21.61 -4.86
N GLN A 139 -1.00 -21.06 -5.42
CA GLN A 139 -1.04 -19.93 -6.38
C GLN A 139 -1.75 -18.67 -5.84
N ARG A 140 -1.73 -18.46 -4.52
CA ARG A 140 -2.36 -17.30 -3.87
C ARG A 140 -1.37 -16.37 -3.18
N VAL A 141 -0.12 -16.76 -2.96
CA VAL A 141 0.89 -15.98 -2.26
C VAL A 141 1.87 -15.37 -3.27
N ALA A 142 1.90 -14.05 -3.37
CA ALA A 142 2.87 -13.35 -4.19
C ALA A 142 4.27 -13.42 -3.56
N THR A 143 5.30 -13.38 -4.39
CA THR A 143 6.69 -13.27 -3.91
C THR A 143 7.00 -11.95 -3.23
N ALA A 144 6.22 -10.89 -3.57
CA ALA A 144 6.30 -9.59 -2.92
C ALA A 144 5.84 -9.70 -1.46
N SER A 145 6.73 -9.37 -0.51
CA SER A 145 6.46 -9.56 0.91
C SER A 145 7.08 -8.47 1.77
N ALA A 146 6.49 -8.25 2.96
CA ALA A 146 6.95 -7.32 3.97
C ALA A 146 7.37 -8.03 5.25
N ALA A 147 8.52 -7.62 5.83
CA ALA A 147 8.81 -7.86 7.24
C ALA A 147 8.19 -6.73 8.05
N MET A 148 7.33 -7.07 9.02
CA MET A 148 6.59 -6.08 9.81
C MET A 148 6.67 -6.40 11.29
N GLY A 149 6.38 -5.42 12.14
CA GLY A 149 6.22 -5.70 13.57
C GLY A 149 6.06 -4.46 14.43
N HIS A 150 5.61 -4.70 15.68
CA HIS A 150 5.43 -3.67 16.69
C HIS A 150 6.43 -3.87 17.83
N SER A 151 7.00 -2.78 18.36
CA SER A 151 7.85 -2.80 19.55
C SER A 151 9.02 -3.81 19.41
N MET A 152 9.12 -4.81 20.27
CA MET A 152 10.06 -5.92 20.19
C MET A 152 10.00 -6.62 18.81
N GLY A 153 8.80 -6.91 18.31
CA GLY A 153 8.60 -7.50 16.97
C GLY A 153 9.01 -6.55 15.83
N GLY A 154 8.92 -5.24 16.06
CA GLY A 154 9.45 -4.23 15.16
C GLY A 154 10.98 -4.34 15.04
N GLY A 155 11.70 -4.44 16.15
CA GLY A 155 13.14 -4.70 16.15
C GLY A 155 13.49 -6.06 15.55
N ALA A 156 12.73 -7.12 15.88
CA ALA A 156 12.91 -8.45 15.31
C ALA A 156 12.70 -8.48 13.79
N SER A 157 11.83 -7.64 13.23
CA SER A 157 11.63 -7.54 11.78
C SER A 157 12.84 -6.92 11.06
N PHE A 158 13.61 -6.04 11.71
CA PHE A 158 14.93 -5.63 11.19
C PHE A 158 15.90 -6.83 11.15
N LEU A 159 15.92 -7.66 12.19
CA LEU A 159 16.76 -8.85 12.22
C LEU A 159 16.33 -9.85 11.10
N ALA A 160 15.04 -9.99 10.86
CA ALA A 160 14.50 -10.82 9.78
C ALA A 160 14.92 -10.29 8.40
N ALA A 161 14.71 -9.00 8.13
CA ALA A 161 15.02 -8.38 6.85
C ALA A 161 16.52 -8.37 6.53
N ALA A 162 17.38 -8.27 7.54
CA ALA A 162 18.83 -8.33 7.35
C ALA A 162 19.33 -9.73 6.99
N GLN A 163 18.64 -10.81 7.40
CA GLN A 163 19.03 -12.17 7.12
C GLN A 163 18.31 -12.82 5.93
N ASP A 164 17.11 -12.32 5.57
CA ASP A 164 16.34 -12.81 4.43
C ASP A 164 16.14 -11.68 3.40
N THR A 165 16.95 -11.69 2.37
CA THR A 165 16.88 -10.73 1.26
C THR A 165 15.68 -10.92 0.34
N GLY A 166 14.82 -11.89 0.61
CA GLY A 166 13.59 -12.14 -0.12
C GLY A 166 12.44 -11.19 0.24
N PHE A 167 12.49 -10.51 1.39
CA PHE A 167 11.57 -9.44 1.68
C PHE A 167 11.73 -8.28 0.71
N ARG A 168 10.62 -7.62 0.38
CA ARG A 168 10.59 -6.49 -0.54
C ARG A 168 10.61 -5.17 0.19
N VAL A 169 10.01 -5.12 1.36
CA VAL A 169 9.87 -3.92 2.19
C VAL A 169 9.93 -4.24 3.68
N LEU A 170 10.21 -3.21 4.47
CA LEU A 170 10.20 -3.24 5.93
C LEU A 170 9.18 -2.23 6.46
N VAL A 171 8.30 -2.64 7.39
CA VAL A 171 7.33 -1.76 8.04
C VAL A 171 7.34 -1.97 9.56
N ASN A 172 7.50 -0.91 10.33
CA ASN A 172 7.57 -1.00 11.79
C ASN A 172 6.62 -0.02 12.48
N PHE A 173 6.16 -0.43 13.64
CA PHE A 173 5.30 0.33 14.52
C PHE A 173 6.01 0.47 15.87
N ALA A 174 6.49 1.67 16.21
CA ALA A 174 7.22 1.94 17.45
C ALA A 174 8.29 0.87 17.76
N ALA A 175 9.14 0.54 16.78
CA ALA A 175 10.13 -0.54 16.90
C ALA A 175 11.07 -0.31 18.08
N ALA A 176 11.30 -1.36 18.88
CA ALA A 176 12.26 -1.36 19.97
C ALA A 176 13.64 -1.81 19.51
N GLU A 177 14.69 -1.23 20.08
CA GLU A 177 16.05 -1.80 19.98
C GLU A 177 16.08 -3.18 20.63
N THR A 178 16.83 -4.10 20.04
CA THR A 178 16.85 -5.53 20.39
C THR A 178 18.27 -6.04 20.70
N THR A 179 18.34 -7.28 21.16
CA THR A 179 19.60 -8.02 21.27
C THR A 179 19.42 -9.35 20.53
N PRO A 180 20.12 -9.56 19.38
CA PRO A 180 21.05 -8.66 18.69
C PRO A 180 20.46 -7.32 18.29
N SER A 181 21.30 -6.30 18.02
CA SER A 181 20.91 -4.92 17.75
C SER A 181 20.16 -4.78 16.41
N ALA A 182 18.96 -4.24 16.47
CA ALA A 182 18.17 -3.87 15.30
C ALA A 182 18.78 -2.66 14.57
N ILE A 183 19.39 -1.71 15.31
CA ILE A 183 20.11 -0.57 14.73
C ILE A 183 21.30 -1.06 13.90
N THR A 184 22.06 -2.01 14.43
CA THR A 184 23.18 -2.62 13.66
C THR A 184 22.68 -3.37 12.43
N ALA A 185 21.58 -4.13 12.56
CA ALA A 185 20.97 -4.84 11.44
C ALA A 185 20.47 -3.89 10.33
N ALA A 186 19.93 -2.72 10.70
CA ALA A 186 19.45 -1.71 9.76
C ALA A 186 20.49 -1.27 8.73
N ALA A 187 21.77 -1.22 9.11
CA ALA A 187 22.85 -0.83 8.21
C ALA A 187 23.02 -1.74 6.97
N GLY A 188 22.57 -2.98 7.07
CA GLY A 188 22.61 -3.95 5.97
C GLY A 188 21.29 -4.05 5.18
N ILE A 189 20.31 -3.17 5.43
CA ILE A 189 18.98 -3.24 4.81
C ILE A 189 18.82 -2.12 3.79
N ASP A 190 18.77 -2.49 2.51
CA ASP A 190 18.53 -1.57 1.37
C ASP A 190 17.06 -1.52 0.93
N LEU A 191 16.17 -2.22 1.63
CA LEU A 191 14.74 -2.30 1.31
C LEU A 191 14.03 -0.96 1.58
N PRO A 192 13.03 -0.57 0.75
CA PRO A 192 12.13 0.50 1.12
C PRO A 192 11.54 0.28 2.52
N ALA A 193 11.56 1.31 3.34
CA ALA A 193 11.16 1.21 4.74
C ALA A 193 10.14 2.29 5.14
N LEU A 194 9.15 1.89 5.95
CA LEU A 194 8.17 2.76 6.58
C LEU A 194 8.15 2.49 8.09
N LEU A 195 8.60 3.46 8.85
CA LEU A 195 8.64 3.40 10.32
C LEU A 195 7.59 4.35 10.89
N PHE A 196 6.72 3.84 11.76
CA PHE A 196 5.81 4.65 12.56
C PHE A 196 6.35 4.84 13.97
N ALA A 197 6.21 6.04 14.49
CA ALA A 197 6.58 6.39 15.87
C ALA A 197 5.47 7.25 16.51
N GLY A 198 5.28 7.14 17.81
CA GLY A 198 4.41 8.03 18.59
C GLY A 198 5.21 9.18 19.19
N GLU A 199 4.76 10.42 19.05
CA GLU A 199 5.45 11.59 19.62
C GLU A 199 5.57 11.48 21.14
N ASN A 200 4.58 10.89 21.82
CA ASN A 200 4.51 10.71 23.27
C ASN A 200 4.88 9.29 23.71
N ASP A 201 5.60 8.55 22.87
CA ASP A 201 6.07 7.19 23.21
C ASP A 201 7.25 7.27 24.19
N CYS A 202 7.01 6.88 25.44
CA CYS A 202 8.06 6.78 26.45
C CYS A 202 8.56 5.33 26.67
N VAL A 203 7.90 4.33 26.06
CA VAL A 203 8.31 2.92 26.13
C VAL A 203 9.49 2.69 25.19
N THR A 204 9.37 3.17 23.94
CA THR A 204 10.46 3.19 22.97
C THR A 204 10.66 4.62 22.44
N PRO A 205 11.28 5.50 23.23
CA PRO A 205 11.50 6.88 22.82
C PRO A 205 12.20 6.97 21.48
N ILE A 206 11.68 7.80 20.57
CA ILE A 206 12.12 7.91 19.16
C ILE A 206 13.63 8.09 19.07
N ALA A 207 14.19 8.96 19.89
CA ALA A 207 15.62 9.30 19.87
C ALA A 207 16.55 8.12 20.23
N ALA A 208 16.05 7.14 20.98
CA ALA A 208 16.82 5.97 21.40
C ALA A 208 16.55 4.72 20.52
N HIS A 209 15.46 4.71 19.78
CA HIS A 209 15.00 3.53 19.05
C HIS A 209 14.80 3.79 17.54
N GLN A 210 13.69 4.40 17.14
CA GLN A 210 13.32 4.49 15.72
C GLN A 210 14.22 5.47 14.93
N GLN A 211 14.67 6.56 15.53
CA GLN A 211 15.55 7.50 14.85
C GLN A 211 16.91 6.87 14.50
N PRO A 212 17.64 6.21 15.43
CA PRO A 212 18.88 5.52 15.10
C PRO A 212 18.68 4.40 14.06
N MET A 213 17.55 3.65 14.10
CA MET A 213 17.23 2.65 13.09
C MET A 213 17.04 3.30 11.72
N TYR A 214 16.27 4.40 11.65
CA TYR A 214 16.06 5.17 10.43
C TYR A 214 17.36 5.71 9.85
N ASP A 215 18.22 6.27 10.71
CA ASP A 215 19.50 6.84 10.28
C ASP A 215 20.48 5.77 9.76
N ALA A 216 20.44 4.58 10.37
CA ALA A 216 21.31 3.46 10.01
C ALA A 216 20.88 2.73 8.73
N LEU A 217 19.58 2.79 8.32
CA LEU A 217 19.10 2.11 7.13
C LEU A 217 19.92 2.49 5.88
N GLY A 218 20.41 1.48 5.15
CA GLY A 218 21.09 1.62 3.87
C GLY A 218 20.17 2.05 2.72
N SER A 219 18.86 1.95 2.91
CA SER A 219 17.83 2.20 1.92
C SER A 219 17.81 3.64 1.39
N ASN A 220 17.68 3.78 0.08
CA ASN A 220 17.41 5.06 -0.60
C ASN A 220 15.93 5.50 -0.47
N CYS A 221 15.05 4.64 0.02
CA CYS A 221 13.64 4.95 0.26
C CYS A 221 13.25 4.58 1.69
N ARG A 222 13.40 5.50 2.61
CA ARG A 222 13.02 5.34 4.01
C ARG A 222 12.14 6.49 4.47
N ASN A 223 11.13 6.17 5.27
CA ASN A 223 10.18 7.11 5.84
C ASN A 223 10.07 6.86 7.34
N LEU A 224 10.19 7.91 8.15
CA LEU A 224 9.85 7.91 9.56
C LEU A 224 8.66 8.83 9.77
N VAL A 225 7.51 8.26 10.04
CA VAL A 225 6.23 8.95 10.28
C VAL A 225 6.01 9.03 11.78
N THR A 226 6.19 10.22 12.36
CA THR A 226 5.92 10.48 13.77
C THR A 226 4.51 11.02 13.94
N ILE A 227 3.65 10.27 14.63
CA ILE A 227 2.24 10.62 14.89
C ILE A 227 2.19 11.58 16.07
N ARG A 228 1.68 12.81 15.84
CA ARG A 228 1.60 13.84 16.87
C ARG A 228 0.65 13.43 17.99
N GLY A 229 1.13 13.53 19.23
CA GLY A 229 0.39 13.11 20.41
C GLY A 229 0.14 11.59 20.49
N GLY A 230 0.65 10.82 19.53
CA GLY A 230 0.57 9.36 19.52
C GLY A 230 1.48 8.71 20.54
N SER A 231 1.23 7.42 20.83
CA SER A 231 1.93 6.69 21.88
C SER A 231 2.29 5.26 21.44
N HIS A 232 2.99 4.53 22.30
CA HIS A 232 3.48 3.18 22.03
C HIS A 232 2.34 2.17 21.90
N CYS A 233 1.52 2.06 22.95
CA CYS A 233 0.51 1.01 23.05
C CYS A 233 -0.72 1.28 22.17
N GLN A 234 -0.86 2.48 21.64
CA GLN A 234 -1.90 2.81 20.67
C GLN A 234 -1.52 2.44 19.23
N MET A 235 -0.34 1.83 18.99
CA MET A 235 -0.02 1.17 17.71
C MET A 235 -0.83 -0.12 17.51
N ALA A 236 -1.37 -0.68 18.60
CA ALA A 236 -2.13 -1.93 18.65
C ALA A 236 -3.47 -1.72 19.35
N GLU A 237 -4.32 -2.74 19.39
CA GLU A 237 -5.51 -2.78 20.23
C GLU A 237 -5.15 -2.74 21.72
N SER A 238 -6.16 -2.49 22.57
CA SER A 238 -5.93 -2.41 24.01
C SER A 238 -5.38 -3.71 24.55
N ASN A 239 -4.15 -3.65 25.06
CA ASN A 239 -3.47 -4.80 25.66
C ASN A 239 -3.05 -4.47 27.09
N PHE A 240 -3.38 -5.34 28.03
CA PHE A 240 -3.17 -5.11 29.46
C PHE A 240 -1.69 -4.85 29.80
N TYR A 241 -0.78 -5.68 29.30
CA TYR A 241 0.65 -5.56 29.61
C TYR A 241 1.28 -4.33 29.01
N CYS A 242 0.94 -4.02 27.76
CA CYS A 242 1.40 -2.82 27.11
C CYS A 242 0.90 -1.56 27.83
N ASN A 243 -0.39 -1.52 28.17
CA ASN A 243 -0.99 -0.38 28.87
C ASN A 243 -0.35 -0.13 30.23
N ILE A 244 0.04 -1.19 30.98
CA ILE A 244 0.82 -1.02 32.23
C ILE A 244 2.19 -0.41 31.95
N GLY A 245 2.89 -0.86 30.91
CA GLY A 245 4.20 -0.30 30.52
C GLY A 245 4.12 1.18 30.16
N GLU A 246 3.01 1.63 29.59
CA GLU A 246 2.80 3.02 29.18
C GLU A 246 2.15 3.90 30.25
N ALA A 247 1.59 3.31 31.32
CA ALA A 247 0.79 4.04 32.32
C ALA A 247 1.52 5.18 33.03
N SER A 248 2.85 5.13 33.10
CA SER A 248 3.70 6.15 33.72
C SER A 248 4.30 7.15 32.71
N CYS A 249 3.97 7.04 31.42
CA CYS A 249 4.51 7.93 30.38
C CYS A 249 4.11 9.39 30.62
N THR A 250 5.08 10.28 30.45
CA THR A 250 4.87 11.73 30.49
C THR A 250 5.66 12.35 29.34
N PRO A 251 4.98 13.03 28.38
CA PRO A 251 3.54 13.27 28.33
C PRO A 251 2.74 11.99 28.05
N ALA A 252 1.51 11.92 28.55
CA ALA A 252 0.58 10.86 28.23
C ALA A 252 0.12 10.95 26.76
N PRO A 253 -0.51 9.88 26.19
CA PRO A 253 -1.12 9.95 24.87
C PRO A 253 -2.07 11.15 24.76
N ALA A 254 -1.92 11.98 23.71
CA ALA A 254 -2.73 13.17 23.51
C ALA A 254 -3.86 12.98 22.48
N ILE A 255 -3.88 11.85 21.80
CA ILE A 255 -4.93 11.44 20.85
C ILE A 255 -5.52 10.09 21.29
N SER A 256 -6.71 9.76 20.80
CA SER A 256 -7.31 8.46 21.09
C SER A 256 -6.66 7.35 20.22
N ARG A 257 -6.76 6.11 20.69
CA ARG A 257 -6.33 4.90 19.95
C ARG A 257 -6.94 4.87 18.55
N ALA A 258 -8.25 5.11 18.42
CA ALA A 258 -8.93 5.12 17.13
C ALA A 258 -8.35 6.17 16.16
N VAL A 259 -8.00 7.36 16.66
CA VAL A 259 -7.36 8.41 15.84
C VAL A 259 -5.97 7.97 15.39
N GLN A 260 -5.20 7.30 16.27
CA GLN A 260 -3.88 6.78 15.92
C GLN A 260 -3.98 5.64 14.90
N HIS A 261 -4.93 4.69 15.06
CA HIS A 261 -5.17 3.62 14.10
C HIS A 261 -5.58 4.16 12.73
N ASP A 262 -6.49 5.14 12.68
CA ASP A 262 -6.87 5.79 11.43
C ASP A 262 -5.65 6.45 10.75
N CYS A 263 -4.83 7.15 11.52
CA CYS A 263 -3.59 7.75 11.00
C CYS A 263 -2.64 6.68 10.44
N ILE A 264 -2.41 5.59 11.16
CA ILE A 264 -1.58 4.47 10.70
C ILE A 264 -2.10 3.93 9.36
N ASN A 265 -3.38 3.55 9.30
CA ASN A 265 -3.97 2.90 8.13
C ASN A 265 -3.99 3.82 6.90
N ARG A 266 -4.19 5.12 7.12
CA ARG A 266 -4.18 6.14 6.07
C ARG A 266 -2.81 6.26 5.38
N PHE A 267 -1.70 6.08 6.10
CA PHE A 267 -0.35 6.06 5.53
C PHE A 267 0.07 4.66 5.07
N LEU A 268 -0.25 3.62 5.85
CA LEU A 268 0.18 2.24 5.60
C LEU A 268 -0.32 1.70 4.25
N LEU A 269 -1.63 1.79 4.02
CA LEU A 269 -2.25 1.16 2.84
C LEU A 269 -1.72 1.71 1.51
N PRO A 270 -1.72 3.03 1.26
CA PRO A 270 -1.20 3.54 -0.01
C PRO A 270 0.30 3.31 -0.17
N TRP A 271 1.07 3.23 0.92
CA TRP A 271 2.49 2.91 0.83
C TRP A 271 2.70 1.43 0.46
N LEU A 272 1.97 0.50 1.10
CA LEU A 272 2.02 -0.93 0.75
C LEU A 272 1.58 -1.17 -0.70
N ASP A 273 0.49 -0.55 -1.15
CA ASP A 273 0.00 -0.68 -2.52
C ASP A 273 1.07 -0.20 -3.53
N ALA A 274 1.72 0.93 -3.24
CA ALA A 274 2.79 1.45 -4.10
C ALA A 274 4.00 0.51 -4.16
N GLN A 275 4.41 -0.05 -3.02
CA GLN A 275 5.66 -0.83 -2.93
C GLN A 275 5.49 -2.30 -3.30
N LEU A 276 4.35 -2.92 -2.96
CA LEU A 276 4.12 -4.35 -3.15
C LEU A 276 3.24 -4.68 -4.35
N LYS A 277 2.36 -3.76 -4.76
CA LYS A 277 1.48 -3.93 -5.93
C LYS A 277 1.87 -3.04 -7.11
N ALA A 278 2.95 -2.25 -6.99
CA ALA A 278 3.40 -1.31 -8.01
C ALA A 278 2.33 -0.27 -8.41
N ASP A 279 1.41 0.08 -7.49
CA ASP A 279 0.37 1.09 -7.72
C ASP A 279 0.95 2.51 -7.55
N CYS A 280 1.37 3.13 -8.65
CA CYS A 280 1.88 4.50 -8.63
C CYS A 280 0.84 5.52 -8.19
N ALA A 281 -0.45 5.29 -8.40
CA ALA A 281 -1.49 6.20 -7.93
C ALA A 281 -1.57 6.18 -6.40
N ALA A 282 -1.38 5.01 -5.79
CA ALA A 282 -1.25 4.89 -4.34
C ALA A 282 0.00 5.61 -3.83
N GLY A 283 1.14 5.49 -4.53
CA GLY A 283 2.36 6.24 -4.21
C GLY A 283 2.14 7.75 -4.20
N LEU A 284 1.43 8.28 -5.19
CA LEU A 284 1.08 9.70 -5.24
C LEU A 284 0.12 10.11 -4.09
N ARG A 285 -0.81 9.21 -3.68
CA ARG A 285 -1.65 9.45 -2.50
C ARG A 285 -0.81 9.52 -1.23
N PHE A 286 0.14 8.60 -1.04
CA PHE A 286 1.08 8.63 0.08
C PHE A 286 1.91 9.93 0.09
N ASP A 287 2.47 10.35 -1.05
CA ASP A 287 3.23 11.59 -1.18
C ASP A 287 2.39 12.83 -0.83
N SER A 288 1.12 12.84 -1.23
CA SER A 288 0.18 13.90 -0.87
C SER A 288 -0.08 13.96 0.64
N LEU A 289 -0.22 12.80 1.31
CA LEU A 289 -0.38 12.74 2.77
C LEU A 289 0.86 13.27 3.48
N VAL A 290 2.06 12.85 3.06
CA VAL A 290 3.33 13.34 3.63
C VAL A 290 3.45 14.86 3.56
N LEU A 291 2.94 15.47 2.49
CA LEU A 291 3.03 16.92 2.28
C LEU A 291 1.95 17.73 3.01
N ASN A 292 0.78 17.16 3.23
CA ASN A 292 -0.40 17.94 3.63
C ASN A 292 -1.00 17.52 4.98
N ASP A 293 -0.67 16.32 5.51
CA ASP A 293 -1.25 15.86 6.77
C ASP A 293 -0.50 16.44 7.97
N THR A 294 -1.16 17.34 8.68
CA THR A 294 -0.57 18.02 9.85
C THR A 294 -0.62 17.18 11.14
N SER A 295 -1.29 16.02 11.12
CA SER A 295 -1.34 15.11 12.28
C SER A 295 -0.03 14.33 12.48
N VAL A 296 0.90 14.43 11.53
CA VAL A 296 2.21 13.77 11.56
C VAL A 296 3.35 14.74 11.30
N SER A 297 4.57 14.33 11.64
CA SER A 297 5.78 14.85 11.04
C SER A 297 6.51 13.70 10.35
N VAL A 298 7.08 13.95 9.16
CA VAL A 298 7.71 12.90 8.36
C VAL A 298 9.14 13.27 8.00
N GLN A 299 10.07 12.38 8.32
CA GLN A 299 11.42 12.38 7.75
C GLN A 299 11.44 11.37 6.61
N ARG A 300 11.95 11.73 5.44
CA ARG A 300 12.00 10.82 4.30
C ARG A 300 13.17 11.09 3.35
N THR A 301 13.61 10.02 2.69
CA THR A 301 14.60 10.07 1.60
C THR A 301 14.07 9.53 0.27
N CYS A 302 12.86 8.95 0.26
CA CYS A 302 12.26 8.40 -0.96
C CYS A 302 12.14 9.47 -2.05
N ALA A 303 12.56 9.13 -3.27
CA ALA A 303 12.10 9.85 -4.44
C ALA A 303 10.57 9.69 -4.56
N ALA A 304 9.88 10.75 -4.95
CA ALA A 304 8.47 10.65 -5.33
C ALA A 304 8.30 9.51 -6.35
N CYS A 305 7.16 8.81 -6.32
CA CYS A 305 6.84 7.83 -7.35
C CYS A 305 6.87 8.58 -8.69
N VAL A 306 8.04 8.62 -9.31
CA VAL A 306 8.11 9.01 -10.69
C VAL A 306 7.40 7.87 -11.40
N THR A 307 6.26 8.14 -12.00
CA THR A 307 5.80 7.33 -13.12
C THR A 307 6.90 7.46 -14.19
N THR A 308 8.00 6.74 -14.04
CA THR A 308 8.65 6.21 -15.19
C THR A 308 7.58 5.31 -15.77
N ALA A 309 6.74 5.83 -16.64
CA ALA A 309 6.21 5.01 -17.68
C ALA A 309 7.41 4.18 -18.11
N ILE A 310 7.45 2.88 -17.72
CA ILE A 310 8.19 1.91 -18.49
C ILE A 310 7.39 1.91 -19.79
N THR A 311 7.68 2.89 -20.61
CA THR A 311 7.41 2.78 -22.02
C THR A 311 8.14 1.50 -22.42
N PRO A 312 7.44 0.44 -22.81
CA PRO A 312 8.06 -0.58 -23.63
C PRO A 312 8.82 0.21 -24.71
N PRO A 313 9.98 -0.23 -25.21
CA PRO A 313 10.82 0.57 -26.11
C PRO A 313 9.93 1.16 -27.17
N VAL A 314 9.64 2.44 -27.05
CA VAL A 314 8.72 3.17 -27.88
C VAL A 314 9.43 3.25 -29.24
N LYS A 315 8.95 2.56 -30.23
CA LYS A 315 8.91 3.15 -31.56
C LYS A 315 8.45 4.58 -31.33
N ALA A 316 9.28 5.57 -31.69
CA ALA A 316 9.13 6.99 -31.39
C ALA A 316 7.66 7.37 -31.17
N GLY A 317 7.28 7.51 -29.89
CA GLY A 317 5.89 7.74 -29.50
C GLY A 317 5.49 9.17 -29.80
N PRO A 318 4.20 9.46 -29.83
CA PRO A 318 3.70 10.77 -30.15
C PRO A 318 4.29 11.82 -29.20
N SER A 319 4.85 12.86 -29.75
CA SER A 319 5.21 14.05 -29.01
C SER A 319 4.05 15.04 -29.02
N VAL A 320 3.72 15.58 -27.86
CA VAL A 320 2.76 16.68 -27.75
C VAL A 320 3.50 17.88 -27.20
N THR A 321 3.55 18.95 -27.99
CA THR A 321 4.21 20.20 -27.61
C THR A 321 3.21 21.34 -27.55
N LEU A 322 3.34 22.19 -26.54
CA LEU A 322 2.60 23.43 -26.44
C LEU A 322 3.34 24.50 -27.22
N SER A 323 2.61 25.30 -28.02
CA SER A 323 3.19 26.46 -28.70
C SER A 323 3.79 27.45 -27.69
N PRO A 324 4.80 28.23 -28.05
CA PRO A 324 5.37 29.26 -27.18
C PRO A 324 4.35 30.29 -26.69
N SER A 325 3.30 30.55 -27.46
CA SER A 325 2.16 31.41 -27.08
C SER A 325 1.17 30.72 -26.09
N GLY A 326 1.27 29.39 -25.93
CA GLY A 326 0.40 28.63 -25.04
C GLY A 326 -1.05 28.45 -25.53
N ASP A 327 -1.31 28.73 -26.80
CA ASP A 327 -2.65 28.70 -27.41
C ASP A 327 -2.89 27.52 -28.36
N GLN A 328 -1.84 26.71 -28.64
CA GLN A 328 -1.94 25.57 -29.54
C GLN A 328 -1.19 24.36 -29.01
N LEU A 329 -1.79 23.19 -29.19
CA LEU A 329 -1.15 21.88 -28.97
C LEU A 329 -0.81 21.27 -30.34
N LEU A 330 0.45 20.90 -30.51
CA LEU A 330 0.93 20.19 -31.68
C LEU A 330 1.18 18.74 -31.31
N PHE A 331 0.49 17.83 -31.99
CA PHE A 331 0.64 16.38 -31.86
C PHE A 331 1.43 15.89 -33.07
N SER A 332 2.52 15.15 -32.84
CA SER A 332 3.32 14.54 -33.91
C SER A 332 3.64 13.08 -33.60
N GLY A 333 3.70 12.23 -34.60
CA GLY A 333 3.99 10.78 -34.44
C GLY A 333 2.84 9.93 -33.94
N LEU A 334 1.61 10.45 -33.91
CA LEU A 334 0.38 9.73 -33.61
C LEU A 334 -0.23 9.15 -34.88
N ASN A 335 -0.53 7.84 -34.89
CA ASN A 335 -1.47 7.28 -35.86
C ASN A 335 -2.90 7.55 -35.36
N LEU A 336 -3.40 8.77 -35.62
CA LEU A 336 -4.76 9.17 -35.27
C LEU A 336 -5.74 8.63 -36.30
N GLU A 337 -6.85 8.06 -35.84
CA GLU A 337 -7.91 7.56 -36.68
C GLU A 337 -9.16 8.47 -36.63
N ALA A 338 -9.98 8.41 -37.68
CA ALA A 338 -11.25 9.11 -37.66
C ALA A 338 -12.12 8.58 -36.51
N GLY A 339 -12.66 9.49 -35.71
CA GLY A 339 -13.44 9.14 -34.52
C GLY A 339 -12.66 9.13 -33.21
N ASP A 340 -11.32 9.17 -33.24
CA ASP A 340 -10.52 9.35 -32.02
C ASP A 340 -10.91 10.64 -31.29
N ALA A 341 -10.87 10.61 -29.97
CA ALA A 341 -11.25 11.74 -29.13
C ALA A 341 -10.07 12.22 -28.27
N ILE A 342 -9.83 13.52 -28.27
CA ILE A 342 -8.86 14.19 -27.41
C ILE A 342 -9.61 14.93 -26.31
N ARG A 343 -9.30 14.60 -25.04
CA ARG A 343 -9.84 15.29 -23.87
C ARG A 343 -8.74 15.99 -23.12
N LEU A 344 -8.99 17.22 -22.74
CA LEU A 344 -8.15 17.99 -21.84
C LEU A 344 -8.87 18.20 -20.53
N SER A 345 -8.20 17.97 -19.42
CA SER A 345 -8.74 18.21 -18.07
C SER A 345 -7.72 18.91 -17.19
N ASP A 346 -8.17 19.61 -16.16
CA ASP A 346 -7.33 20.09 -15.08
C ASP A 346 -6.94 18.95 -14.12
N LEU A 347 -6.08 19.24 -13.14
CA LEU A 347 -5.65 18.25 -12.16
C LEU A 347 -6.77 17.74 -11.23
N SER A 348 -7.91 18.44 -11.17
CA SER A 348 -9.11 17.99 -10.44
C SER A 348 -9.96 17.00 -11.24
N GLY A 349 -9.60 16.77 -12.52
CA GLY A 349 -10.35 15.92 -13.44
C GLY A 349 -11.50 16.63 -14.16
N ARG A 350 -11.67 17.96 -13.95
CA ARG A 350 -12.67 18.74 -14.67
C ARG A 350 -12.28 18.86 -16.13
N GLU A 351 -13.16 18.45 -17.05
CA GLU A 351 -12.94 18.60 -18.48
C GLU A 351 -12.88 20.09 -18.88
N LEU A 352 -11.78 20.45 -19.57
CA LEU A 352 -11.53 21.80 -20.05
C LEU A 352 -11.95 21.94 -21.53
N THR A 353 -11.69 20.90 -22.32
CA THR A 353 -12.12 20.85 -23.72
C THR A 353 -12.11 19.40 -24.23
N PHE A 354 -12.94 19.17 -25.23
CA PHE A 354 -13.11 17.89 -25.90
C PHE A 354 -13.03 18.11 -27.43
N HIS A 355 -12.26 17.28 -28.12
CA HIS A 355 -12.13 17.33 -29.55
C HIS A 355 -12.21 15.93 -30.16
N ARG A 356 -13.13 15.72 -31.14
CA ARG A 356 -13.25 14.46 -31.88
C ARG A 356 -12.66 14.67 -33.29
N LEU A 357 -11.82 13.75 -33.69
CA LEU A 357 -11.14 13.83 -34.98
C LEU A 357 -12.08 13.43 -36.13
N PRO A 358 -12.25 14.30 -37.15
CA PRO A 358 -13.09 14.01 -38.30
C PRO A 358 -12.44 13.05 -39.30
N ALA A 359 -11.11 12.97 -39.30
CA ALA A 359 -10.32 12.15 -40.21
C ALA A 359 -9.03 11.66 -39.55
N ALA A 360 -8.42 10.62 -40.12
CA ALA A 360 -7.10 10.14 -39.70
C ALA A 360 -6.02 11.19 -39.98
N ALA A 361 -5.05 11.33 -39.08
CA ALA A 361 -3.96 12.29 -39.18
C ALA A 361 -2.68 11.76 -38.51
N ASN A 362 -1.51 12.06 -39.06
CA ASN A 362 -0.22 11.78 -38.44
C ASN A 362 0.30 12.97 -37.62
N GLU A 363 -0.21 14.16 -37.91
CA GLU A 363 0.03 15.39 -37.17
C GLU A 363 -1.29 16.13 -36.97
N LEU A 364 -1.47 16.70 -35.80
CA LEU A 364 -2.68 17.45 -35.44
C LEU A 364 -2.29 18.71 -34.67
N GLN A 365 -2.83 19.83 -35.09
CA GLN A 365 -2.74 21.10 -34.40
C GLN A 365 -4.11 21.46 -33.84
N LEU A 366 -4.20 21.59 -32.50
CA LEU A 366 -5.41 22.03 -31.83
C LEU A 366 -5.25 23.42 -31.26
N ASN A 367 -6.15 24.32 -31.64
CA ASN A 367 -6.28 25.61 -30.97
C ASN A 367 -6.93 25.41 -29.62
N LEU A 368 -6.30 25.92 -28.57
CA LEU A 368 -6.80 25.84 -27.22
C LEU A 368 -7.68 27.05 -26.89
N PRO A 369 -8.80 26.86 -26.20
CA PRO A 369 -9.48 27.94 -25.53
C PRO A 369 -8.53 28.58 -24.50
N VAL A 370 -8.87 29.75 -23.98
CA VAL A 370 -8.12 30.34 -22.86
C VAL A 370 -8.16 29.40 -21.68
N LEU A 371 -7.08 28.67 -21.44
CA LEU A 371 -6.95 27.71 -20.36
C LEU A 371 -6.33 28.37 -19.12
N PRO A 372 -6.71 27.97 -17.91
CA PRO A 372 -6.09 28.46 -16.68
C PRO A 372 -4.59 28.07 -16.65
N PRO A 373 -3.74 28.87 -15.99
CA PRO A 373 -2.34 28.49 -15.78
C PRO A 373 -2.25 27.23 -14.92
N GLY A 374 -1.32 26.35 -15.24
CA GLY A 374 -1.09 25.11 -14.48
C GLY A 374 -0.92 23.87 -15.35
N ALA A 375 -1.02 22.70 -14.75
CA ALA A 375 -0.87 21.44 -15.45
C ALA A 375 -2.21 21.00 -16.08
N ILE A 376 -2.11 20.62 -17.36
CA ILE A 376 -3.23 20.11 -18.16
C ILE A 376 -2.96 18.64 -18.44
N LEU A 377 -3.94 17.78 -18.14
CA LEU A 377 -3.94 16.36 -18.47
C LEU A 377 -4.59 16.18 -19.84
N LEU A 378 -3.91 15.45 -20.72
CA LEU A 378 -4.43 15.09 -22.04
C LEU A 378 -4.71 13.59 -22.08
N ARG A 379 -5.83 13.22 -22.70
CA ARG A 379 -6.18 11.82 -22.99
C ARG A 379 -6.57 11.71 -24.45
N LEU A 380 -6.02 10.71 -25.12
CA LEU A 380 -6.45 10.27 -26.44
C LEU A 380 -7.24 8.97 -26.27
N GLU A 381 -8.48 8.96 -26.75
CA GLU A 381 -9.39 7.84 -26.62
C GLU A 381 -9.79 7.32 -28.00
N ARG A 382 -9.79 5.98 -28.18
CA ARG A 382 -10.31 5.27 -29.33
C ARG A 382 -11.34 4.25 -28.86
N ASN A 383 -12.56 4.30 -29.40
CA ASN A 383 -13.67 3.43 -28.99
C ASN A 383 -13.88 3.43 -27.45
N SER A 384 -13.80 4.60 -26.83
CA SER A 384 -13.93 4.81 -25.39
C SER A 384 -12.79 4.20 -24.53
N MET A 385 -11.73 3.70 -25.13
CA MET A 385 -10.51 3.26 -24.43
C MET A 385 -9.42 4.33 -24.54
N VAL A 386 -8.74 4.61 -23.42
CA VAL A 386 -7.59 5.52 -23.41
C VAL A 386 -6.42 4.80 -24.07
N ILE A 387 -5.98 5.30 -25.24
CA ILE A 387 -4.84 4.73 -25.98
C ILE A 387 -3.54 5.52 -25.76
N TRP A 388 -3.65 6.73 -25.22
CA TRP A 388 -2.52 7.55 -24.83
C TRP A 388 -2.94 8.61 -23.79
N ALA A 389 -2.06 8.92 -22.85
CA ALA A 389 -2.25 10.01 -21.89
C ALA A 389 -0.94 10.77 -21.67
N GLY A 390 -1.03 12.07 -21.46
CA GLY A 390 0.11 12.94 -21.22
C GLY A 390 -0.24 14.16 -20.39
N LYS A 391 0.80 14.93 -20.03
CA LYS A 391 0.68 16.17 -19.24
C LYS A 391 1.44 17.27 -19.95
N VAL A 392 0.84 18.46 -20.03
CA VAL A 392 1.48 19.69 -20.51
C VAL A 392 1.42 20.73 -19.40
N LEU A 393 2.51 21.48 -19.22
CA LEU A 393 2.58 22.63 -18.31
C LEU A 393 2.38 23.91 -19.11
N ARG A 394 1.50 24.78 -18.63
CA ARG A 394 1.24 26.11 -19.15
C ARG A 394 1.75 27.19 -18.21
#